data_0e41bf67928e2bbb6a98965eac097304
#
_entry.id   0e41bf67928e2bbb6a98965eac097304
#
_cell.length_a   1.000
_cell.length_b   1.000
_cell.length_c   1.000
_cell.angle_alpha   90.00
_cell.angle_beta   90.00
_cell.angle_gamma   90.00
#
_symmetry.space_group_name_H-M   'P 1'
#
loop_
_entity.id
_entity.type
_entity.pdbx_description
1 polymer ?
#
loop_
_entity_poly.entity_id
_entity_poly.type
_entity_poly.pdbx_seq_one_letter_code
_entity_poly.pdbx_strand_id
1 'polypeptide(L)'
;MVYKIRIRRQESQKSDSYWQEFEYDGSKNSSVATVLKELNSRTPLKDNSGNIVTPISWECSCMVRKCGACAMLINERPRLACSTFLHTLKGSTITLEPLSKFPLVRDLIVDRSNLFENLKKLNLWLESEAYMNPWTHEPRYQSARCLM
;
A
#
# COMPACT_ATOMS: atom_id res chain seq x y z
N MET A 1 -12.07 -20.94 -0.27
CA MET A 1 -10.68 -21.43 -0.12
C MET A 1 -10.04 -20.58 0.96
N VAL A 2 -9.60 -21.19 2.03
CA VAL A 2 -9.04 -20.46 3.18
C VAL A 2 -7.58 -20.11 2.90
N TYR A 3 -7.25 -18.83 3.02
CA TYR A 3 -5.89 -18.29 2.94
C TYR A 3 -5.40 -17.89 4.33
N LYS A 4 -4.14 -18.15 4.61
CA LYS A 4 -3.45 -17.68 5.81
C LYS A 4 -2.71 -16.38 5.46
N ILE A 5 -3.09 -15.28 6.08
CA ILE A 5 -2.48 -13.97 5.87
C ILE A 5 -1.57 -13.70 7.07
N ARG A 6 -0.25 -13.68 6.85
CA ARG A 6 0.76 -13.33 7.87
C ARG A 6 1.20 -11.89 7.65
N ILE A 7 1.02 -11.08 8.66
CA ILE A 7 1.33 -9.65 8.59
C ILE A 7 2.41 -9.34 9.60
N ARG A 8 3.47 -8.67 9.16
CA ARG A 8 4.46 -8.12 10.06
C ARG A 8 3.90 -6.86 10.71
N ARG A 9 3.62 -6.96 12.00
CA ARG A 9 3.07 -5.88 12.81
C ARG A 9 4.19 -5.18 13.57
N GLN A 10 4.09 -3.86 13.67
CA GLN A 10 4.99 -3.03 14.44
C GLN A 10 4.34 -1.67 14.71
N GLU A 11 4.23 -1.27 15.96
CA GLU A 11 3.50 -0.04 16.33
C GLU A 11 4.25 1.26 16.02
N SER A 12 5.58 1.21 16.04
CA SER A 12 6.46 2.35 15.76
C SER A 12 7.86 1.87 15.37
N GLN A 13 8.72 2.76 14.89
CA GLN A 13 10.13 2.44 14.60
C GLN A 13 10.91 1.86 15.80
N LYS A 14 10.51 2.21 17.03
CA LYS A 14 11.21 1.82 18.26
C LYS A 14 10.66 0.56 18.90
N SER A 15 9.47 0.10 18.48
CA SER A 15 8.87 -1.13 19.01
C SER A 15 9.40 -2.36 18.28
N ASP A 16 9.37 -3.51 18.94
CA ASP A 16 9.71 -4.78 18.30
C ASP A 16 8.65 -5.18 17.28
N SER A 17 9.09 -5.79 16.19
CA SER A 17 8.18 -6.34 15.19
C SER A 17 7.81 -7.78 15.53
N TYR A 18 6.57 -8.15 15.24
CA TYR A 18 6.06 -9.51 15.42
C TYR A 18 5.18 -9.92 14.25
N TRP A 19 5.03 -11.22 14.06
CA TRP A 19 4.13 -11.76 13.06
C TRP A 19 2.75 -12.02 13.65
N GLN A 20 1.71 -11.58 12.95
CA GLN A 20 0.32 -11.84 13.28
C GLN A 20 -0.36 -12.54 12.12
N GLU A 21 -1.16 -13.55 12.41
CA GLU A 21 -1.79 -14.41 11.41
C GLU A 21 -3.30 -14.24 11.45
N PHE A 22 -3.90 -14.19 10.26
CA PHE A 22 -5.34 -14.09 10.07
C PHE A 22 -5.79 -15.13 9.04
N GLU A 23 -6.97 -15.67 9.27
CA GLU A 23 -7.64 -16.49 8.27
C GLU A 23 -8.55 -15.62 7.40
N TYR A 24 -8.45 -15.84 6.12
CA TYR A 24 -9.30 -15.23 5.12
C TYR A 24 -9.98 -16.28 4.27
N ASP A 25 -11.29 -16.42 4.45
CA ASP A 25 -12.13 -17.29 3.60
C ASP A 25 -12.89 -16.39 2.62
N GLY A 26 -12.39 -16.32 1.40
CA GLY A 26 -12.95 -15.45 0.38
C GLY A 26 -12.57 -15.87 -1.04
N SER A 27 -12.91 -15.01 -1.99
CA SER A 27 -12.67 -15.28 -3.39
C SER A 27 -11.17 -15.26 -3.73
N LYS A 28 -10.73 -16.25 -4.50
CA LYS A 28 -9.38 -16.27 -5.08
C LYS A 28 -9.11 -15.09 -6.01
N ASN A 29 -10.16 -14.42 -6.48
CA ASN A 29 -10.07 -13.23 -7.31
C ASN A 29 -9.98 -11.93 -6.49
N SER A 30 -10.03 -12.01 -5.14
CA SER A 30 -9.80 -10.84 -4.29
C SER A 30 -8.36 -10.36 -4.41
N SER A 31 -8.18 -9.04 -4.43
CA SER A 31 -6.85 -8.43 -4.30
C SER A 31 -6.40 -8.42 -2.84
N VAL A 32 -5.10 -8.34 -2.59
CA VAL A 32 -4.56 -8.18 -1.23
C VAL A 32 -5.14 -6.94 -0.54
N ALA A 33 -5.39 -5.86 -1.28
CA ALA A 33 -6.05 -4.67 -0.73
C ALA A 33 -7.50 -4.94 -0.31
N THR A 34 -8.25 -5.75 -1.08
CA THR A 34 -9.60 -6.19 -0.70
C THR A 34 -9.54 -7.01 0.58
N VAL A 35 -8.62 -7.95 0.67
CA VAL A 35 -8.41 -8.77 1.88
C VAL A 35 -8.14 -7.90 3.11
N LEU A 36 -7.21 -6.96 3.03
CA LEU A 36 -6.91 -6.05 4.15
C LEU A 36 -8.12 -5.20 4.56
N LYS A 37 -8.89 -4.72 3.58
CA LYS A 37 -10.13 -3.96 3.85
C LYS A 37 -11.17 -4.83 4.56
N GLU A 38 -11.38 -6.06 4.10
CA GLU A 38 -12.35 -6.99 4.69
C GLU A 38 -11.92 -7.46 6.08
N LEU A 39 -10.62 -7.72 6.31
CA LEU A 39 -10.10 -8.02 7.64
C LEU A 39 -10.38 -6.85 8.61
N ASN A 40 -10.05 -5.64 8.22
CA ASN A 40 -10.27 -4.45 9.06
C ASN A 40 -11.76 -4.09 9.25
N SER A 41 -12.67 -4.59 8.42
CA SER A 41 -14.11 -4.41 8.61
C SER A 41 -14.71 -5.31 9.68
N ARG A 42 -13.98 -6.35 10.11
CA ARG A 42 -14.42 -7.26 11.17
C ARG A 42 -14.39 -6.54 12.53
N THR A 43 -15.48 -6.53 13.25
CA THR A 43 -15.58 -5.90 14.56
C THR A 43 -16.12 -6.89 15.58
N PRO A 44 -15.30 -7.33 16.57
CA PRO A 44 -13.86 -7.07 16.69
C PRO A 44 -12.99 -7.84 15.70
N LEU A 45 -11.83 -7.26 15.33
CA LEU A 45 -10.82 -7.99 14.58
C LEU A 45 -10.15 -9.02 15.50
N LYS A 46 -10.12 -10.28 15.07
CA LYS A 46 -9.47 -11.37 15.81
C LYS A 46 -8.39 -12.02 14.94
N ASP A 47 -7.28 -12.35 15.59
CA ASP A 47 -6.22 -13.16 14.96
C ASP A 47 -6.58 -14.66 14.97
N ASN A 48 -5.71 -15.50 14.39
CA ASN A 48 -5.90 -16.94 14.35
C ASN A 48 -5.93 -17.63 15.73
N SER A 49 -5.40 -16.95 16.76
CA SER A 49 -5.44 -17.42 18.13
C SER A 49 -6.73 -16.99 18.87
N GLY A 50 -7.60 -16.24 18.21
CA GLY A 50 -8.85 -15.72 18.77
C GLY A 50 -8.68 -14.43 19.59
N ASN A 51 -7.48 -13.87 19.67
CA ASN A 51 -7.23 -12.62 20.40
C ASN A 51 -7.82 -11.43 19.66
N ILE A 52 -8.45 -10.52 20.39
CA ILE A 52 -8.89 -9.23 19.83
C ILE A 52 -7.65 -8.35 19.61
N VAL A 53 -7.50 -7.84 18.40
CA VAL A 53 -6.31 -7.08 17.98
C VAL A 53 -6.70 -5.76 17.33
N THR A 54 -5.76 -4.82 17.32
CA THR A 54 -5.96 -3.52 16.67
C THR A 54 -6.03 -3.67 15.15
N PRO A 55 -6.80 -2.83 14.45
CA PRO A 55 -6.84 -2.82 12.99
C PRO A 55 -5.45 -2.72 12.36
N ILE A 56 -5.28 -3.35 11.22
CA ILE A 56 -4.03 -3.35 10.47
C ILE A 56 -3.85 -1.96 9.84
N SER A 57 -2.72 -1.30 10.12
CA SER A 57 -2.39 -0.01 9.53
C SER A 57 -1.78 -0.18 8.15
N TRP A 58 -2.43 0.32 7.12
CA TRP A 58 -1.96 0.29 5.75
C TRP A 58 -2.57 1.43 4.95
N GLU A 59 -2.00 1.73 3.79
CA GLU A 59 -2.43 2.83 2.93
C GLU A 59 -3.01 2.34 1.62
N CYS A 60 -4.06 2.98 1.16
CA CYS A 60 -4.56 2.86 -0.21
C CYS A 60 -5.28 4.14 -0.61
N SER A 61 -5.32 4.41 -1.92
CA SER A 61 -6.03 5.56 -2.46
C SER A 61 -6.80 5.16 -3.72
N CYS A 62 -6.14 5.04 -4.88
CA CYS A 62 -6.81 4.88 -6.16
C CYS A 62 -7.45 3.51 -6.40
N MET A 63 -7.00 2.45 -5.77
CA MET A 63 -7.39 1.04 -5.97
C MET A 63 -7.26 0.51 -7.42
N VAL A 64 -6.66 1.29 -8.32
CA VAL A 64 -6.54 1.03 -9.77
C VAL A 64 -5.10 1.07 -10.29
N ARG A 65 -4.13 0.73 -9.45
CA ARG A 65 -2.69 0.60 -9.77
C ARG A 65 -1.96 1.90 -10.16
N LYS A 66 -2.51 3.08 -9.90
CA LYS A 66 -1.91 4.35 -10.37
C LYS A 66 -1.11 5.10 -9.32
N CYS A 67 -1.58 5.15 -8.07
CA CYS A 67 -1.02 6.07 -7.06
C CYS A 67 0.19 5.52 -6.29
N GLY A 68 0.39 4.19 -6.23
CA GLY A 68 1.49 3.58 -5.47
C GLY A 68 1.29 3.54 -3.95
N ALA A 69 0.23 4.15 -3.38
CA ALA A 69 0.02 4.21 -1.92
C ALA A 69 0.02 2.83 -1.25
N CYS A 70 -0.57 1.83 -1.89
CA CYS A 70 -0.68 0.47 -1.37
C CYS A 70 0.54 -0.43 -1.66
N ALA A 71 1.71 0.16 -1.94
CA ALA A 71 2.93 -0.60 -2.17
C ALA A 71 3.45 -1.19 -0.86
N MET A 72 3.71 -2.51 -0.86
CA MET A 72 4.25 -3.27 0.27
C MET A 72 4.99 -4.50 -0.24
N LEU A 73 5.69 -5.22 0.62
CA LEU A 73 6.24 -6.53 0.28
C LEU A 73 5.12 -7.56 0.42
N ILE A 74 4.85 -8.29 -0.67
CA ILE A 74 3.91 -9.41 -0.71
C ILE A 74 4.70 -10.64 -1.13
N ASN A 75 4.82 -11.61 -0.22
CA ASN A 75 5.70 -12.78 -0.38
C ASN A 75 7.11 -12.31 -0.78
N GLU A 76 7.69 -11.42 0.04
CA GLU A 76 9.06 -10.86 -0.10
C GLU A 76 9.29 -10.01 -1.36
N ARG A 77 8.29 -9.78 -2.18
CA ARG A 77 8.41 -8.99 -3.41
C ARG A 77 7.65 -7.67 -3.30
N PRO A 78 8.24 -6.54 -3.70
CA PRO A 78 7.54 -5.27 -3.72
C PRO A 78 6.42 -5.30 -4.78
N ARG A 79 5.18 -5.13 -4.34
CA ARG A 79 3.99 -5.16 -5.19
C ARG A 79 2.95 -4.15 -4.69
N LEU A 80 2.00 -3.82 -5.56
CA LEU A 80 0.83 -3.03 -5.19
C LEU A 80 -0.28 -3.97 -4.70
N ALA A 81 -0.74 -3.79 -3.48
CA ALA A 81 -1.78 -4.62 -2.89
C ALA A 81 -3.09 -4.61 -3.71
N CYS A 82 -3.46 -3.47 -4.30
CA CYS A 82 -4.67 -3.34 -5.11
C CYS A 82 -4.63 -4.11 -6.44
N SER A 83 -3.46 -4.54 -6.89
CA SER A 83 -3.30 -5.26 -8.17
C SER A 83 -2.70 -6.66 -8.02
N THR A 84 -2.44 -7.09 -6.80
CA THR A 84 -1.97 -8.43 -6.52
C THR A 84 -3.16 -9.29 -6.09
N PHE A 85 -3.58 -10.19 -6.94
CA PHE A 85 -4.72 -11.08 -6.69
C PHE A 85 -4.27 -12.39 -6.05
N LEU A 86 -5.09 -12.95 -5.16
CA LEU A 86 -4.74 -14.17 -4.42
C LEU A 86 -4.40 -15.34 -5.34
N HIS A 87 -5.14 -15.52 -6.44
CA HIS A 87 -4.89 -16.60 -7.41
C HIS A 87 -3.55 -16.48 -8.14
N THR A 88 -2.93 -15.31 -8.16
CA THR A 88 -1.60 -15.09 -8.79
C THR A 88 -0.45 -15.42 -7.86
N LEU A 89 -0.73 -15.65 -6.58
CA LEU A 89 0.25 -15.97 -5.56
C LEU A 89 0.37 -17.49 -5.40
N LYS A 90 1.59 -17.95 -5.17
CA LYS A 90 1.83 -19.38 -4.92
C LYS A 90 1.52 -19.74 -3.47
N GLY A 91 0.82 -20.86 -3.29
CA GLY A 91 0.47 -21.37 -1.96
C GLY A 91 -0.75 -20.67 -1.33
N SER A 92 -1.12 -21.14 -0.14
CA SER A 92 -2.25 -20.62 0.65
C SER A 92 -1.80 -19.62 1.75
N THR A 93 -0.51 -19.50 2.00
CA THR A 93 0.06 -18.55 2.96
C THR A 93 0.61 -17.34 2.23
N ILE A 94 0.19 -16.16 2.64
CA ILE A 94 0.58 -14.88 2.04
C ILE A 94 1.20 -14.02 3.14
N THR A 95 2.46 -13.60 2.93
CA THR A 95 3.16 -12.72 3.85
C THR A 95 3.07 -11.27 3.38
N LEU A 96 2.78 -10.37 4.32
CA LEU A 96 2.72 -8.92 4.08
C LEU A 96 3.68 -8.21 5.03
N GLU A 97 4.55 -7.38 4.45
CA GLU A 97 5.56 -6.61 5.18
C GLU A 97 5.64 -5.17 4.63
N PRO A 98 6.09 -4.21 5.45
CA PRO A 98 6.39 -2.87 4.96
C PRO A 98 7.53 -2.88 3.95
N LEU A 99 7.61 -1.86 3.09
CA LEU A 99 8.75 -1.68 2.18
C LEU A 99 10.04 -1.46 2.98
N SER A 100 11.02 -2.36 2.83
CA SER A 100 12.22 -2.42 3.67
C SER A 100 13.18 -1.24 3.52
N LYS A 101 13.11 -0.49 2.40
CA LYS A 101 14.01 0.64 2.13
C LYS A 101 13.47 2.00 2.63
N PHE A 102 12.33 2.01 3.28
CA PHE A 102 11.71 3.22 3.83
C PHE A 102 11.60 3.10 5.35
N PRO A 103 11.76 4.20 6.08
CA PRO A 103 11.49 4.19 7.52
C PRO A 103 10.06 3.77 7.81
N LEU A 104 9.90 2.88 8.78
CA LEU A 104 8.57 2.44 9.21
C LEU A 104 7.86 3.55 9.96
N VAL A 105 6.57 3.72 9.70
CA VAL A 105 5.66 4.52 10.53
C VAL A 105 4.91 3.59 11.47
N ARG A 106 4.14 2.66 10.91
CA ARG A 106 3.37 1.65 11.67
C ARG A 106 2.93 0.52 10.74
N ASP A 107 3.05 -0.72 11.17
CA ASP A 107 2.66 -1.94 10.43
C ASP A 107 3.16 -1.94 8.97
N LEU A 108 2.29 -1.66 8.01
CA LEU A 108 2.60 -1.64 6.58
C LEU A 108 2.81 -0.21 6.03
N ILE A 109 2.65 0.81 6.89
CA ILE A 109 2.84 2.22 6.52
C ILE A 109 4.31 2.60 6.68
N VAL A 110 4.88 3.23 5.66
CA VAL A 110 6.26 3.70 5.64
C VAL A 110 6.34 5.19 5.30
N ASP A 111 7.35 5.87 5.83
CA ASP A 111 7.63 7.26 5.50
C ASP A 111 8.30 7.39 4.13
N ARG A 112 7.64 8.07 3.21
CA ARG A 112 8.11 8.32 1.84
C ARG A 112 8.61 9.75 1.63
N SER A 113 8.80 10.52 2.68
CA SER A 113 9.23 11.93 2.60
C SER A 113 10.50 12.09 1.77
N ASN A 114 11.48 11.21 1.94
CA ASN A 114 12.72 11.23 1.15
C ASN A 114 12.48 11.10 -0.36
N LEU A 115 11.46 10.35 -0.78
CA LEU A 115 11.10 10.24 -2.20
C LEU A 115 10.65 11.61 -2.73
N PHE A 116 9.77 12.29 -2.01
CA PHE A 116 9.27 13.61 -2.40
C PHE A 116 10.35 14.67 -2.37
N GLU A 117 11.25 14.65 -1.38
CA GLU A 117 12.40 15.55 -1.34
C GLU A 117 13.35 15.36 -2.53
N ASN A 118 13.58 14.12 -2.96
CA ASN A 118 14.37 13.86 -4.16
C ASN A 118 13.64 14.34 -5.44
N LEU A 119 12.34 14.16 -5.54
CA LEU A 119 11.55 14.70 -6.66
C LEU A 119 11.63 16.23 -6.71
N LYS A 120 11.58 16.92 -5.55
CA LYS A 120 11.76 18.37 -5.47
C LYS A 120 13.14 18.80 -5.99
N LYS A 121 14.20 18.12 -5.58
CA LYS A 121 15.57 18.43 -6.06
C LYS A 121 15.71 18.31 -7.58
N LEU A 122 14.93 17.43 -8.20
CA LEU A 122 14.92 17.21 -9.64
C LEU A 122 13.94 18.12 -10.40
N ASN A 123 13.24 19.03 -9.70
CA ASN A 123 12.22 19.92 -10.27
C ASN A 123 11.18 19.18 -11.14
N LEU A 124 10.70 18.03 -10.66
CA LEU A 124 9.77 17.14 -11.42
C LEU A 124 8.29 17.45 -11.18
N TRP A 125 7.96 18.66 -10.77
CA TRP A 125 6.57 19.10 -10.65
C TRP A 125 6.15 19.94 -11.86
N LEU A 126 4.86 19.96 -12.09
CA LEU A 126 4.26 20.86 -13.06
C LEU A 126 3.97 22.20 -12.39
N GLU A 127 4.43 23.30 -12.98
CA GLU A 127 4.04 24.64 -12.53
C GLU A 127 2.58 24.87 -12.90
N SER A 128 1.69 24.92 -11.90
CA SER A 128 0.24 25.01 -12.12
C SER A 128 -0.18 26.20 -12.96
N GLU A 129 0.52 27.33 -12.82
CA GLU A 129 0.24 28.57 -13.57
C GLU A 129 0.54 28.44 -15.07
N ALA A 130 1.48 27.57 -15.46
CA ALA A 130 1.83 27.35 -16.87
C ALA A 130 0.80 26.50 -17.61
N TYR A 131 -0.04 25.76 -16.90
CA TYR A 131 -0.93 24.74 -17.49
C TYR A 131 -2.41 25.09 -17.46
N MET A 132 -2.82 26.09 -16.70
CA MET A 132 -4.22 26.49 -16.65
C MET A 132 -4.42 27.80 -17.40
N ASN A 133 -5.36 27.80 -18.33
CA ASN A 133 -5.83 29.05 -18.90
C ASN A 133 -6.69 29.75 -17.84
N PRO A 134 -6.33 30.96 -17.36
CA PRO A 134 -7.07 31.63 -16.30
C PRO A 134 -8.52 31.98 -16.68
N TRP A 135 -8.84 31.97 -17.97
CA TRP A 135 -10.16 32.34 -18.47
C TRP A 135 -11.08 31.13 -18.78
N THR A 136 -10.51 30.01 -19.16
CA THR A 136 -11.28 28.82 -19.56
C THR A 136 -11.17 27.68 -18.58
N HIS A 137 -10.23 27.74 -17.61
CA HIS A 137 -9.83 26.64 -16.73
C HIS A 137 -9.42 25.37 -17.49
N GLU A 138 -9.10 25.49 -18.77
CA GLU A 138 -8.60 24.39 -19.57
C GLU A 138 -7.08 24.25 -19.44
N PRO A 139 -6.56 23.00 -19.41
CA PRO A 139 -5.11 22.77 -19.40
C PRO A 139 -4.49 23.33 -20.68
N ARG A 140 -3.48 24.17 -20.54
CA ARG A 140 -2.63 24.54 -21.68
C ARG A 140 -1.70 23.38 -21.98
N TYR A 141 -1.94 22.66 -23.05
CA TYR A 141 -1.00 21.70 -23.60
C TYR A 141 0.21 22.43 -24.20
N GLN A 142 1.16 22.80 -23.37
CA GLN A 142 2.51 23.01 -23.88
C GLN A 142 3.18 21.64 -23.94
N SER A 143 3.65 21.27 -25.13
CA SER A 143 4.41 20.05 -25.33
C SER A 143 5.47 19.95 -24.24
N ALA A 144 5.36 18.93 -23.41
CA ALA A 144 6.40 18.60 -22.46
C ALA A 144 7.72 18.51 -23.27
N ARG A 145 8.62 19.46 -23.07
CA ARG A 145 10.00 19.27 -23.52
C ARG A 145 10.53 18.14 -22.65
N CYS A 146 10.51 16.93 -23.19
CA CYS A 146 11.37 15.89 -22.71
C CYS A 146 12.79 16.45 -22.83
N LEU A 147 13.35 16.86 -21.70
CA LEU A 147 14.78 17.05 -21.60
C LEU A 147 15.38 15.65 -21.70
N MET A 148 15.87 15.30 -22.90
CA MET A 148 16.78 14.19 -23.09
C MET A 148 18.10 14.50 -22.37
#